data_e93e5d814b45569c4bcecaca4eb537da
#
_entry.id   e93e5d814b45569c4bcecaca4eb537da
#
_cell.length_a   1.000
_cell.length_b   1.000
_cell.length_c   1.000
_cell.angle_alpha   90.00
_cell.angle_beta   90.00
_cell.angle_gamma   90.00
#
_symmetry.space_group_name_H-M   'P 1'
#
loop_
_entity.id
_entity.type
_entity.pdbx_description
1 polymer ?
#
loop_
_entity_poly.entity_id
_entity_poly.type
_entity_poly.pdbx_seq_one_letter_code
_entity_poly.pdbx_strand_id
1 'polypeptide(L)'
;GMKMTVPQQYQDVTYYGRGPEENYIDRNTGSLIGVYHSTVEELSEAAKYTRPQEHGNRTDVRWTALTDGATGKGIMVAAADTIEMSALHYDAAEINRVYNSYGHPYQVEKTEDTILTVDYAQRGLGNASCGPGPLSEYILIRGVTYTHTFRITPITEESADASAFVSARMENSKQNPDSTMPVSDIKIDGVSLAGFEPARTEYTYQLLNRENLVMPEVTAVATDEQTEVTVTQAT
;
A
#
# COMPACT_ATOMS: atom_id res chain seq x y z
N GLY A 1 -9.29 6.00 0.02
CA GLY A 1 -8.00 6.63 0.05
C GLY A 1 -8.02 8.08 0.50
N MET A 2 -6.84 8.64 0.61
CA MET A 2 -6.61 10.05 0.90
C MET A 2 -5.91 10.70 -0.29
N LYS A 3 -6.33 11.90 -0.67
CA LYS A 3 -5.63 12.75 -1.63
C LYS A 3 -5.20 14.03 -0.94
N MET A 4 -3.96 14.45 -1.14
CA MET A 4 -3.44 15.70 -0.60
C MET A 4 -2.61 16.44 -1.65
N THR A 5 -2.59 17.76 -1.53
CA THR A 5 -1.73 18.63 -2.32
C THR A 5 -0.46 18.90 -1.52
N VAL A 6 0.69 18.64 -2.11
CA VAL A 6 2.00 18.85 -1.52
C VAL A 6 2.69 19.96 -2.30
N PRO A 7 3.22 21.02 -1.64
CA PRO A 7 3.83 22.16 -2.31
C PRO A 7 4.91 21.77 -3.31
N GLN A 8 4.98 22.52 -4.41
CA GLN A 8 5.84 22.25 -5.57
C GLN A 8 7.33 22.11 -5.27
N GLN A 9 7.84 22.63 -4.15
CA GLN A 9 9.26 22.47 -3.81
C GLN A 9 9.63 21.03 -3.38
N TYR A 10 8.66 20.19 -3.03
CA TYR A 10 8.89 18.81 -2.60
C TYR A 10 8.78 17.85 -3.79
N GLN A 11 9.80 17.87 -4.65
CA GLN A 11 9.81 17.11 -5.92
C GLN A 11 10.54 15.78 -5.85
N ASP A 12 11.44 15.59 -4.89
CA ASP A 12 12.17 14.34 -4.76
C ASP A 12 11.31 13.31 -4.05
N VAL A 13 11.09 12.19 -4.70
CA VAL A 13 10.28 11.09 -4.20
C VAL A 13 11.15 9.89 -3.87
N THR A 14 11.09 9.46 -2.63
CA THR A 14 11.69 8.18 -2.22
C THR A 14 10.60 7.31 -1.65
N TYR A 15 10.55 6.03 -2.06
CA TYR A 15 9.57 5.11 -1.50
C TYR A 15 10.11 3.70 -1.33
N TYR A 16 9.58 2.97 -0.38
CA TYR A 16 9.82 1.55 -0.18
C TYR A 16 8.55 0.77 -0.52
N GLY A 17 8.57 0.12 -1.67
CA GLY A 17 7.44 -0.59 -2.24
C GLY A 17 7.81 -1.32 -3.51
N ARG A 18 6.83 -1.65 -4.35
CA ARG A 18 7.11 -2.23 -5.66
C ARG A 18 7.40 -1.15 -6.69
N GLY A 19 8.43 -1.39 -7.49
CA GLY A 19 8.89 -0.46 -8.51
C GLY A 19 9.92 -1.05 -9.46
N PRO A 20 10.64 -0.19 -10.22
CA PRO A 20 10.48 1.27 -10.29
C PRO A 20 9.24 1.72 -11.09
N GLU A 21 8.72 0.87 -11.98
CA GLU A 21 7.59 1.16 -12.84
C GLU A 21 6.27 1.22 -12.07
N GLU A 22 5.27 1.89 -12.63
CA GLU A 22 3.91 1.83 -12.10
C GLU A 22 3.41 0.39 -12.07
N ASN A 23 2.66 0.06 -11.05
CA ASN A 23 2.13 -1.28 -10.90
C ASN A 23 0.79 -1.26 -10.16
N TYR A 24 -0.02 -2.29 -10.43
CA TYR A 24 -1.37 -2.46 -9.89
C TYR A 24 -1.51 -3.89 -9.41
N ILE A 25 -2.47 -4.19 -8.58
CA ILE A 25 -2.64 -5.49 -7.93
C ILE A 25 -2.65 -6.68 -8.90
N ASP A 26 -3.14 -6.49 -10.11
CA ASP A 26 -3.16 -7.48 -11.20
C ASP A 26 -1.99 -7.35 -12.19
N ARG A 27 -1.07 -6.41 -11.93
CA ARG A 27 0.10 -6.13 -12.77
C ARG A 27 1.29 -5.67 -11.92
N ASN A 28 1.69 -6.45 -10.95
CA ASN A 28 2.81 -6.11 -10.05
C ASN A 28 3.89 -7.19 -9.93
N THR A 29 3.68 -8.37 -10.51
CA THR A 29 4.61 -9.50 -10.38
C THR A 29 6.01 -9.18 -10.92
N GLY A 30 6.11 -8.36 -11.98
CA GLY A 30 7.37 -7.91 -12.54
C GLY A 30 8.06 -6.79 -11.76
N SER A 31 7.37 -6.16 -10.82
CA SER A 31 7.89 -5.05 -10.01
C SER A 31 8.43 -5.59 -8.69
N LEU A 32 9.72 -5.43 -8.46
CA LEU A 32 10.38 -5.94 -7.25
C LEU A 32 10.15 -4.98 -6.08
N ILE A 33 10.13 -5.52 -4.87
CA ILE A 33 10.12 -4.70 -3.65
C ILE A 33 11.52 -4.16 -3.41
N GLY A 34 11.64 -2.84 -3.23
CA GLY A 34 12.90 -2.16 -3.01
C GLY A 34 12.68 -0.72 -2.58
N VAL A 35 13.78 -0.02 -2.29
CA VAL A 35 13.78 1.43 -2.09
C VAL A 35 14.12 2.07 -3.43
N TYR A 36 13.23 2.95 -3.88
CA TYR A 36 13.33 3.63 -5.15
C TYR A 36 13.37 5.14 -4.96
N HIS A 37 14.09 5.80 -5.85
CA HIS A 37 14.21 7.25 -5.91
C HIS A 37 13.75 7.72 -7.29
N SER A 38 12.99 8.80 -7.33
CA SER A 38 12.50 9.44 -8.54
C SER A 38 12.15 10.90 -8.25
N THR A 39 11.63 11.59 -9.22
CA THR A 39 11.01 12.90 -9.05
C THR A 39 9.53 12.84 -9.39
N VAL A 40 8.75 13.80 -8.90
CA VAL A 40 7.33 13.90 -9.25
C VAL A 40 7.16 14.06 -10.77
N GLU A 41 8.04 14.80 -11.42
CA GLU A 41 8.03 14.97 -12.88
C GLU A 41 8.26 13.63 -13.61
N GLU A 42 9.28 12.87 -13.20
CA GLU A 42 9.56 11.55 -13.79
C GLU A 42 8.38 10.59 -13.58
N LEU A 43 7.80 10.56 -12.39
CA LEU A 43 6.63 9.73 -12.10
C LEU A 43 5.42 10.14 -12.93
N SER A 44 5.24 11.43 -13.17
CA SER A 44 4.15 11.98 -13.96
C SER A 44 4.27 11.63 -15.45
N GLU A 45 5.50 11.56 -15.98
CA GLU A 45 5.76 11.30 -17.39
C GLU A 45 6.07 9.83 -17.71
N ALA A 46 6.21 8.98 -16.70
CA ALA A 46 6.61 7.58 -16.86
C ALA A 46 5.58 6.75 -17.65
N ALA A 47 4.30 7.01 -17.44
CA ALA A 47 3.21 6.29 -18.10
C ALA A 47 2.63 7.10 -19.24
N LYS A 48 3.02 6.78 -20.47
CA LYS A 48 2.55 7.46 -21.70
C LYS A 48 1.40 6.69 -22.35
N TYR A 49 0.23 6.80 -21.77
CA TYR A 49 -0.98 6.25 -22.35
C TYR A 49 -1.48 7.06 -23.54
N THR A 50 -1.97 6.38 -24.57
CA THR A 50 -2.52 7.05 -25.77
C THR A 50 -3.85 7.75 -25.49
N ARG A 51 -4.55 7.33 -24.45
CA ARG A 51 -5.74 7.99 -23.92
C ARG A 51 -5.50 8.41 -22.49
N PRO A 52 -6.04 9.58 -22.07
CA PRO A 52 -5.94 10.00 -20.67
C PRO A 52 -6.53 8.93 -19.75
N GLN A 53 -5.77 8.50 -18.78
CA GLN A 53 -6.22 7.60 -17.70
C GLN A 53 -5.40 7.83 -16.44
N GLU A 54 -5.96 7.47 -15.31
CA GLU A 54 -5.22 7.46 -14.05
C GLU A 54 -4.03 6.52 -14.15
N HIS A 55 -2.89 6.93 -13.62
CA HIS A 55 -1.62 6.24 -13.76
C HIS A 55 -0.70 6.51 -12.55
N GLY A 56 0.48 5.92 -12.58
CA GLY A 56 1.53 6.21 -11.60
C GLY A 56 1.39 5.48 -10.27
N ASN A 57 0.44 4.54 -10.13
CA ASN A 57 0.28 3.79 -8.90
C ASN A 57 1.49 2.90 -8.57
N ARG A 58 1.78 2.76 -7.29
CA ARG A 58 2.75 1.83 -6.70
C ARG A 58 2.05 1.01 -5.63
N THR A 59 2.19 -0.32 -5.70
CA THR A 59 1.60 -1.25 -4.71
C THR A 59 2.62 -1.67 -3.66
N ASP A 60 2.15 -2.27 -2.58
CA ASP A 60 2.98 -2.77 -1.49
C ASP A 60 3.92 -1.71 -0.90
N VAL A 61 3.48 -0.46 -0.83
CA VAL A 61 4.29 0.64 -0.31
C VAL A 61 4.22 0.66 1.21
N ARG A 62 5.38 0.55 1.86
CA ARG A 62 5.51 0.64 3.31
C ARG A 62 5.64 2.09 3.76
N TRP A 63 6.34 2.88 2.97
CA TRP A 63 6.46 4.31 3.19
C TRP A 63 6.84 5.04 1.91
N THR A 64 6.50 6.32 1.85
CA THR A 64 6.94 7.26 0.83
C THR A 64 7.31 8.60 1.47
N ALA A 65 8.32 9.26 0.93
CA ALA A 65 8.77 10.59 1.34
C ALA A 65 8.83 11.50 0.12
N LEU A 66 8.34 12.72 0.28
CA LEU A 66 8.48 13.80 -0.68
C LEU A 66 9.34 14.88 -0.03
N THR A 67 10.48 15.20 -0.65
CA THR A 67 11.47 16.13 -0.10
C THR A 67 11.85 17.22 -1.10
N ASP A 68 12.31 18.33 -0.57
CA ASP A 68 12.98 19.39 -1.30
C ASP A 68 14.47 19.02 -1.42
N GLY A 69 14.94 18.83 -2.63
CA GLY A 69 16.31 18.42 -2.92
C GLY A 69 17.39 19.42 -2.43
N ALA A 70 17.03 20.69 -2.23
CA ALA A 70 17.95 21.70 -1.72
C ALA A 70 18.11 21.67 -0.19
N THR A 71 17.03 21.36 0.52
CA THR A 71 16.98 21.46 1.99
C THR A 71 16.82 20.09 2.67
N GLY A 72 16.42 19.05 1.95
CA GLY A 72 16.08 17.75 2.51
C GLY A 72 14.78 17.74 3.33
N LYS A 73 14.12 18.89 3.50
CA LYS A 73 12.85 19.01 4.23
C LYS A 73 11.71 18.41 3.40
N GLY A 74 10.66 17.95 4.07
CA GLY A 74 9.53 17.39 3.37
C GLY A 74 8.52 16.72 4.27
N ILE A 75 7.84 15.74 3.71
CA ILE A 75 6.88 14.90 4.42
C ILE A 75 7.18 13.43 4.16
N MET A 76 6.87 12.60 5.13
CA MET A 76 6.86 11.15 4.98
C MET A 76 5.49 10.60 5.35
N VAL A 77 5.01 9.67 4.54
CA VAL A 77 3.85 8.84 4.84
C VAL A 77 4.33 7.42 5.05
N ALA A 78 4.08 6.87 6.24
CA ALA A 78 4.43 5.50 6.58
C ALA A 78 3.15 4.70 6.89
N ALA A 79 2.99 3.57 6.25
CA ALA A 79 1.89 2.65 6.48
C ALA A 79 2.12 1.81 7.75
N ALA A 80 1.05 1.40 8.40
CA ALA A 80 1.12 0.39 9.46
C ALA A 80 1.40 -1.00 8.88
N ASP A 81 0.84 -1.28 7.70
CA ASP A 81 1.08 -2.47 6.88
C ASP A 81 1.58 -2.03 5.51
N THR A 82 0.73 -1.98 4.51
CA THR A 82 1.02 -1.45 3.17
C THR A 82 -0.07 -0.49 2.71
N ILE A 83 0.30 0.39 1.82
CA ILE A 83 -0.58 1.31 1.09
C ILE A 83 -0.28 1.20 -0.40
N GLU A 84 -1.17 1.73 -1.19
CA GLU A 84 -0.88 2.10 -2.57
C GLU A 84 -0.70 3.61 -2.65
N MET A 85 0.17 4.08 -3.55
CA MET A 85 0.44 5.51 -3.66
C MET A 85 0.73 5.94 -5.10
N SER A 86 0.43 7.20 -5.39
CA SER A 86 0.99 7.93 -6.54
C SER A 86 1.33 9.37 -6.13
N ALA A 87 2.35 9.94 -6.76
CA ALA A 87 2.77 11.32 -6.57
C ALA A 87 2.98 11.94 -7.95
N LEU A 88 2.04 12.76 -8.40
CA LEU A 88 1.96 13.22 -9.78
C LEU A 88 1.65 14.72 -9.86
N HIS A 89 1.96 15.33 -11.00
CA HIS A 89 1.48 16.65 -11.38
C HIS A 89 0.08 16.63 -12.05
N TYR A 90 -0.66 15.54 -11.90
CA TYR A 90 -1.97 15.38 -12.50
C TYR A 90 -3.03 15.02 -11.47
N ASP A 91 -4.15 15.74 -11.50
CA ASP A 91 -5.33 15.37 -10.72
C ASP A 91 -6.17 14.33 -11.49
N ALA A 92 -6.54 13.24 -10.82
CA ALA A 92 -7.37 12.19 -11.41
C ALA A 92 -8.73 12.73 -11.93
N ALA A 93 -9.29 13.76 -11.29
CA ALA A 93 -10.53 14.39 -11.77
C ALA A 93 -10.32 15.11 -13.11
N GLU A 94 -9.18 15.79 -13.29
CA GLU A 94 -8.83 16.45 -14.54
C GLU A 94 -8.56 15.43 -15.66
N ILE A 95 -7.79 14.38 -15.36
CA ILE A 95 -7.58 13.26 -16.28
C ILE A 95 -8.93 12.69 -16.75
N ASN A 96 -9.84 12.45 -15.82
CA ASN A 96 -11.16 11.89 -16.13
C ASN A 96 -12.04 12.88 -16.93
N ARG A 97 -11.94 14.18 -16.67
CA ARG A 97 -12.62 15.21 -17.44
C ARG A 97 -12.19 15.16 -18.92
N VAL A 98 -10.88 15.10 -19.15
CA VAL A 98 -10.33 15.05 -20.53
C VAL A 98 -10.70 13.72 -21.20
N TYR A 99 -10.61 12.59 -20.48
CA TYR A 99 -11.04 11.30 -20.99
C TYR A 99 -12.50 11.31 -21.47
N ASN A 100 -13.41 11.83 -20.63
CA ASN A 100 -14.84 11.86 -20.93
C ASN A 100 -15.21 12.82 -22.08
N SER A 101 -14.36 13.82 -22.36
CA SER A 101 -14.51 14.71 -23.51
C SER A 101 -13.87 14.16 -24.79
N TYR A 102 -13.44 12.89 -24.80
CA TYR A 102 -12.67 12.29 -25.89
C TYR A 102 -11.38 13.02 -26.21
N GLY A 103 -10.80 13.70 -25.22
CA GLY A 103 -9.57 14.45 -25.37
C GLY A 103 -8.32 13.56 -25.39
N HIS A 104 -7.19 14.20 -25.57
CA HIS A 104 -5.87 13.58 -25.66
C HIS A 104 -5.01 13.89 -24.42
N PRO A 105 -3.98 13.09 -24.11
CA PRO A 105 -3.13 13.30 -22.93
C PRO A 105 -2.52 14.70 -22.83
N TYR A 106 -2.13 15.31 -23.93
CA TYR A 106 -1.55 16.66 -23.94
C TYR A 106 -2.54 17.78 -23.56
N GLN A 107 -3.83 17.46 -23.44
CA GLN A 107 -4.89 18.39 -23.00
C GLN A 107 -5.15 18.29 -21.49
N VAL A 108 -4.51 17.34 -20.80
CA VAL A 108 -4.58 17.25 -19.34
C VAL A 108 -3.69 18.33 -18.76
N GLU A 109 -4.28 19.20 -17.96
CA GLU A 109 -3.55 20.30 -17.33
C GLU A 109 -2.71 19.78 -16.15
N LYS A 110 -1.42 20.13 -16.14
CA LYS A 110 -0.54 19.87 -15.01
C LYS A 110 -0.84 20.84 -13.87
N THR A 111 -0.76 20.33 -12.65
CA THR A 111 -0.71 21.17 -11.45
C THR A 111 0.74 21.56 -11.15
N GLU A 112 0.96 22.75 -10.57
CA GLU A 112 2.29 23.14 -10.08
C GLU A 112 2.66 22.30 -8.86
N ASP A 113 1.71 22.15 -7.94
CA ASP A 113 1.85 21.30 -6.75
C ASP A 113 1.74 19.81 -7.08
N THR A 114 2.31 19.00 -6.22
CA THR A 114 2.19 17.54 -6.32
C THR A 114 0.85 17.06 -5.78
N ILE A 115 0.17 16.23 -6.54
CA ILE A 115 -0.99 15.47 -6.07
C ILE A 115 -0.49 14.13 -5.55
N LEU A 116 -0.47 13.98 -4.23
CA LEU A 116 -0.14 12.72 -3.56
C LEU A 116 -1.42 11.98 -3.20
N THR A 117 -1.55 10.74 -3.69
CA THR A 117 -2.61 9.82 -3.26
C THR A 117 -2.03 8.75 -2.35
N VAL A 118 -2.82 8.36 -1.34
CA VAL A 118 -2.49 7.28 -0.39
C VAL A 118 -3.75 6.45 -0.24
N ASP A 119 -3.73 5.28 -0.83
CA ASP A 119 -4.89 4.40 -0.91
C ASP A 119 -4.69 3.12 -0.09
N TYR A 120 -5.79 2.57 0.40
CA TYR A 120 -5.80 1.21 0.93
C TYR A 120 -5.41 0.21 -0.15
N ALA A 121 -6.09 0.28 -1.27
CA ALA A 121 -5.86 -0.51 -2.46
C ALA A 121 -6.57 0.16 -3.64
N GLN A 122 -6.10 -0.12 -4.84
CA GLN A 122 -6.82 0.19 -6.07
C GLN A 122 -7.33 -1.08 -6.72
N ARG A 123 -8.40 -0.94 -7.49
CA ARG A 123 -8.91 -2.02 -8.33
C ARG A 123 -7.89 -2.37 -9.40
N GLY A 124 -7.74 -3.65 -9.72
CA GLY A 124 -6.95 -4.09 -10.86
C GLY A 124 -7.43 -3.46 -12.17
N LEU A 125 -6.50 -3.25 -13.09
CA LEU A 125 -6.79 -2.62 -14.38
C LEU A 125 -7.48 -3.58 -15.35
N GLY A 126 -7.11 -4.86 -15.36
CA GLY A 126 -7.56 -5.83 -16.34
C GLY A 126 -7.15 -5.42 -17.76
N ASN A 127 -7.92 -5.91 -18.73
CA ASN A 127 -7.81 -5.53 -20.14
C ASN A 127 -9.03 -4.75 -20.62
N ALA A 128 -9.71 -4.03 -19.71
CA ALA A 128 -11.02 -3.41 -19.98
C ALA A 128 -10.99 -2.29 -21.03
N SER A 129 -9.83 -1.75 -21.35
CA SER A 129 -9.69 -0.82 -22.49
C SER A 129 -9.95 -1.47 -23.85
N CYS A 130 -9.72 -2.78 -23.96
CA CYS A 130 -9.84 -3.56 -25.20
C CYS A 130 -10.24 -5.03 -24.94
N GLY A 131 -10.68 -5.38 -23.73
CA GLY A 131 -10.98 -6.74 -23.34
C GLY A 131 -11.74 -6.83 -22.01
N PRO A 132 -11.72 -7.99 -21.34
CA PRO A 132 -12.44 -8.19 -20.09
C PRO A 132 -11.88 -7.32 -18.97
N GLY A 133 -12.73 -7.02 -17.99
CA GLY A 133 -12.33 -6.42 -16.73
C GLY A 133 -11.38 -7.32 -15.94
N PRO A 134 -10.86 -6.84 -14.80
CA PRO A 134 -9.99 -7.64 -13.94
C PRO A 134 -10.74 -8.86 -13.37
N LEU A 135 -9.98 -9.87 -12.98
CA LEU A 135 -10.51 -11.04 -12.27
C LEU A 135 -11.15 -10.61 -10.94
N SER A 136 -12.07 -11.40 -10.44
CA SER A 136 -12.85 -11.09 -9.23
C SER A 136 -11.99 -10.82 -7.99
N GLU A 137 -10.83 -11.46 -7.90
CA GLU A 137 -9.87 -11.28 -6.81
C GLU A 137 -9.21 -9.90 -6.78
N TYR A 138 -9.21 -9.18 -7.93
CA TYR A 138 -8.63 -7.84 -8.06
C TYR A 138 -9.68 -6.72 -8.05
N ILE A 139 -10.91 -7.02 -7.62
CA ILE A 139 -12.00 -6.07 -7.56
C ILE A 139 -12.27 -5.68 -6.11
N LEU A 140 -12.35 -4.38 -5.85
CA LEU A 140 -12.85 -3.87 -4.58
C LEU A 140 -14.36 -4.08 -4.48
N ILE A 141 -14.79 -4.81 -3.46
CA ILE A 141 -16.19 -5.23 -3.31
C ILE A 141 -17.02 -4.07 -2.75
N ARG A 142 -18.14 -3.77 -3.37
CA ARG A 142 -19.08 -2.76 -2.88
C ARG A 142 -19.70 -3.17 -1.54
N GLY A 143 -19.86 -2.18 -0.65
CA GLY A 143 -20.50 -2.40 0.64
C GLY A 143 -19.58 -3.03 1.71
N VAL A 144 -18.33 -3.32 1.38
CA VAL A 144 -17.31 -3.70 2.35
C VAL A 144 -16.62 -2.45 2.88
N THR A 145 -16.40 -2.39 4.19
CA THR A 145 -15.58 -1.35 4.81
C THR A 145 -14.12 -1.79 4.76
N TYR A 146 -13.30 -0.99 4.13
CA TYR A 146 -11.84 -1.17 4.09
C TYR A 146 -11.21 -0.17 5.05
N THR A 147 -10.36 -0.63 5.93
CA THR A 147 -9.66 0.21 6.91
C THR A 147 -8.17 0.07 6.70
N HIS A 148 -7.46 1.19 6.68
CA HIS A 148 -6.00 1.20 6.69
C HIS A 148 -5.51 2.32 7.59
N THR A 149 -4.30 2.15 8.09
CA THR A 149 -3.66 3.11 8.99
C THR A 149 -2.32 3.52 8.42
N PHE A 150 -2.09 4.82 8.41
CA PHE A 150 -0.80 5.40 8.03
C PHE A 150 -0.52 6.63 8.88
N ARG A 151 0.74 7.01 8.95
CA ARG A 151 1.21 8.18 9.69
C ARG A 151 1.86 9.16 8.74
N ILE A 152 1.49 10.42 8.83
CA ILE A 152 2.17 11.52 8.14
C ILE A 152 3.11 12.19 9.14
N THR A 153 4.36 12.41 8.73
CA THR A 153 5.38 13.02 9.58
C THR A 153 6.17 14.04 8.80
N PRO A 154 6.40 15.25 9.33
CA PRO A 154 7.32 16.19 8.72
C PRO A 154 8.76 15.67 8.77
N ILE A 155 9.52 15.91 7.69
CA ILE A 155 10.97 15.75 7.62
C ILE A 155 11.59 17.13 7.85
N THR A 156 12.39 17.26 8.90
CA THR A 156 13.08 18.52 9.27
C THR A 156 14.56 18.43 8.93
N GLU A 157 15.29 19.54 9.01
CA GLU A 157 16.75 19.57 8.81
C GLU A 157 17.50 18.60 9.76
N GLU A 158 17.01 18.44 10.98
CA GLU A 158 17.60 17.55 11.98
C GLU A 158 17.37 16.06 11.66
N SER A 159 16.36 15.76 10.86
CA SER A 159 16.02 14.40 10.41
C SER A 159 16.40 14.14 8.94
N ALA A 160 17.17 15.04 8.32
CA ALA A 160 17.44 15.07 6.87
C ALA A 160 18.38 13.98 6.36
N ASP A 161 18.92 13.12 7.20
CA ASP A 161 19.34 11.80 6.73
C ASP A 161 18.09 10.93 6.55
N ALA A 162 17.41 11.15 5.41
CA ALA A 162 16.12 10.53 5.12
C ALA A 162 16.19 8.99 5.16
N SER A 163 17.34 8.39 4.81
CA SER A 163 17.51 6.93 4.85
C SER A 163 17.64 6.42 6.28
N ALA A 164 18.38 7.11 7.15
CA ALA A 164 18.50 6.77 8.56
C ALA A 164 17.20 7.07 9.33
N PHE A 165 16.52 8.17 9.01
CA PHE A 165 15.23 8.53 9.59
C PHE A 165 14.14 7.52 9.23
N VAL A 166 14.12 7.09 7.99
CA VAL A 166 13.19 6.09 7.48
C VAL A 166 13.48 4.72 8.10
N SER A 167 14.76 4.31 8.15
CA SER A 167 15.17 3.05 8.77
C SER A 167 14.86 3.03 10.26
N ALA A 168 15.17 4.09 10.98
CA ALA A 168 14.85 4.21 12.41
C ALA A 168 13.35 4.20 12.70
N ARG A 169 12.53 4.71 11.78
CA ARG A 169 11.07 4.67 11.94
C ARG A 169 10.44 3.34 11.52
N MET A 170 11.02 2.63 10.57
CA MET A 170 10.61 1.26 10.28
C MET A 170 10.87 0.33 11.48
N GLU A 171 11.98 0.53 12.19
CA GLU A 171 12.24 -0.21 13.43
C GLU A 171 11.28 0.22 14.56
N ASN A 172 10.99 1.50 14.69
CA ASN A 172 10.02 2.01 15.67
C ASN A 172 8.57 1.70 15.34
N SER A 173 8.20 1.49 14.08
CA SER A 173 6.85 1.01 13.73
C SER A 173 6.67 -0.48 14.00
N LYS A 174 7.77 -1.26 13.96
CA LYS A 174 7.81 -2.64 14.47
C LYS A 174 7.82 -2.71 15.99
N GLN A 175 8.22 -1.61 16.67
CA GLN A 175 8.24 -1.45 18.11
C GLN A 175 7.17 -0.43 18.56
N ASN A 176 5.93 -0.53 18.05
CA ASN A 176 4.83 0.18 18.67
C ASN A 176 4.52 -0.52 20.01
N PRO A 177 4.90 0.06 21.16
CA PRO A 177 4.69 -0.58 22.47
C PRO A 177 3.20 -0.74 22.83
N ASP A 178 2.29 -0.07 22.09
CA ASP A 178 0.84 -0.24 22.24
C ASP A 178 0.24 -1.32 21.32
N SER A 179 1.02 -1.94 20.44
CA SER A 179 0.61 -3.11 19.68
C SER A 179 1.30 -4.37 20.21
N THR A 180 1.13 -4.66 21.47
CA THR A 180 1.23 -6.04 21.93
C THR A 180 0.07 -6.78 21.26
N MET A 181 0.33 -7.32 20.07
CA MET A 181 -0.61 -8.26 19.47
C MET A 181 -0.76 -9.39 20.47
N PRO A 182 -1.97 -9.69 20.95
CA PRO A 182 -2.18 -10.62 22.05
C PRO A 182 -1.74 -12.05 21.72
N VAL A 183 -1.60 -12.35 20.42
CA VAL A 183 -1.26 -13.69 19.91
C VAL A 183 0.02 -13.62 19.09
N SER A 184 0.98 -14.45 19.45
CA SER A 184 2.27 -14.60 18.77
C SER A 184 2.29 -15.73 17.74
N ASP A 185 1.38 -16.71 17.86
CA ASP A 185 1.25 -17.83 16.92
C ASP A 185 -0.15 -18.46 17.00
N ILE A 186 -0.63 -19.00 15.89
CA ILE A 186 -1.80 -19.88 15.83
C ILE A 186 -1.32 -21.24 15.32
N LYS A 187 -1.72 -22.30 16.00
CA LYS A 187 -1.38 -23.67 15.62
C LYS A 187 -2.64 -24.46 15.28
N ILE A 188 -2.52 -25.30 14.27
CA ILE A 188 -3.54 -26.25 13.84
C ILE A 188 -2.95 -27.65 14.03
N ASP A 189 -3.55 -28.45 14.90
CA ASP A 189 -3.04 -29.76 15.33
C ASP A 189 -1.57 -29.67 15.81
N GLY A 190 -1.23 -28.60 16.53
CA GLY A 190 0.10 -28.36 17.07
C GLY A 190 1.13 -27.80 16.08
N VAL A 191 0.78 -27.62 14.79
CA VAL A 191 1.66 -27.07 13.75
C VAL A 191 1.33 -25.59 13.53
N SER A 192 2.34 -24.74 13.57
CA SER A 192 2.16 -23.29 13.31
C SER A 192 1.52 -23.03 11.95
N LEU A 193 0.54 -22.15 11.94
CA LEU A 193 -0.18 -21.74 10.73
C LEU A 193 0.78 -21.07 9.74
N ALA A 194 0.96 -21.68 8.57
CA ALA A 194 1.81 -21.10 7.53
C ALA A 194 1.28 -19.73 7.10
N GLY A 195 2.14 -18.71 7.11
CA GLY A 195 1.76 -17.34 6.79
C GLY A 195 0.99 -16.63 7.90
N PHE A 196 1.12 -17.10 9.15
CA PHE A 196 0.61 -16.38 10.31
C PHE A 196 1.28 -15.01 10.44
N GLU A 197 0.46 -13.99 10.61
CA GLU A 197 0.87 -12.60 10.84
C GLU A 197 0.08 -12.08 12.05
N PRO A 198 0.72 -11.63 13.15
CA PRO A 198 0.02 -11.24 14.39
C PRO A 198 -1.07 -10.19 14.21
N ALA A 199 -0.92 -9.31 13.21
CA ALA A 199 -1.89 -8.25 12.91
C ALA A 199 -3.10 -8.71 12.09
N ARG A 200 -3.06 -9.91 11.54
CA ARG A 200 -4.12 -10.44 10.69
C ARG A 200 -5.20 -11.09 11.53
N THR A 201 -6.44 -10.64 11.40
CA THR A 201 -7.57 -11.08 12.24
C THR A 201 -8.37 -12.24 11.67
N GLU A 202 -8.16 -12.60 10.40
CA GLU A 202 -8.91 -13.68 9.75
C GLU A 202 -8.01 -14.57 8.91
N TYR A 203 -8.18 -15.88 9.05
CA TYR A 203 -7.48 -16.89 8.28
C TYR A 203 -8.47 -17.93 7.77
N THR A 204 -8.22 -18.41 6.55
CA THR A 204 -8.97 -19.53 5.99
C THR A 204 -8.05 -20.74 5.87
N TYR A 205 -8.42 -21.82 6.51
CA TYR A 205 -7.73 -23.09 6.42
C TYR A 205 -8.60 -24.12 5.68
N GLN A 206 -8.05 -24.74 4.64
CA GLN A 206 -8.76 -25.73 3.83
C GLN A 206 -8.42 -27.14 4.31
N LEU A 207 -9.43 -27.88 4.74
CA LEU A 207 -9.32 -29.30 5.02
C LEU A 207 -9.38 -30.11 3.71
N LEU A 208 -8.29 -30.76 3.38
CA LEU A 208 -8.15 -31.48 2.10
C LEU A 208 -8.83 -32.85 2.06
N ASN A 209 -9.28 -33.39 3.20
CA ASN A 209 -9.85 -34.74 3.25
C ASN A 209 -11.35 -34.70 3.60
N ARG A 210 -12.19 -35.19 2.69
CA ARG A 210 -13.65 -35.12 2.81
C ARG A 210 -14.30 -36.37 3.41
N GLU A 211 -13.56 -37.48 3.60
CA GLU A 211 -14.19 -38.75 3.95
C GLU A 211 -14.31 -39.03 5.48
N ASN A 212 -13.53 -38.34 6.32
CA ASN A 212 -13.68 -38.36 7.77
C ASN A 212 -13.27 -36.99 8.33
N LEU A 213 -14.17 -36.03 8.27
CA LEU A 213 -13.91 -34.67 8.71
C LEU A 213 -13.79 -34.62 10.24
N VAL A 214 -12.61 -34.86 10.76
CA VAL A 214 -12.27 -34.50 12.12
C VAL A 214 -11.84 -33.05 12.11
N MET A 215 -12.55 -32.21 12.86
CA MET A 215 -12.16 -30.79 12.97
C MET A 215 -10.79 -30.70 13.65
N PRO A 216 -9.83 -30.00 13.09
CA PRO A 216 -8.51 -29.88 13.68
C PRO A 216 -8.57 -29.07 14.97
N GLU A 217 -7.71 -29.37 15.90
CA GLU A 217 -7.54 -28.59 17.12
C GLU A 217 -6.82 -27.27 16.79
N VAL A 218 -7.46 -26.15 17.08
CA VAL A 218 -6.87 -24.82 16.94
C VAL A 218 -6.40 -24.34 18.30
N THR A 219 -5.13 -23.96 18.39
CA THR A 219 -4.56 -23.35 19.60
C THR A 219 -3.89 -22.03 19.23
N ALA A 220 -3.81 -21.12 20.19
CA ALA A 220 -3.13 -19.85 20.02
C ALA A 220 -2.10 -19.63 21.13
N VAL A 221 -0.99 -19.03 20.79
CA VAL A 221 0.10 -18.73 21.72
C VAL A 221 0.05 -17.25 22.07
N ALA A 222 -0.10 -16.94 23.35
CA ALA A 222 -0.02 -15.56 23.84
C ALA A 222 1.36 -14.95 23.60
N THR A 223 1.41 -13.64 23.41
CA THR A 223 2.66 -12.92 23.22
C THR A 223 3.44 -12.76 24.52
N ASP A 224 2.73 -12.72 25.65
CA ASP A 224 3.31 -12.58 26.99
C ASP A 224 2.49 -13.36 28.04
N GLU A 225 3.03 -13.46 29.24
CA GLU A 225 2.41 -14.21 30.36
C GLU A 225 1.17 -13.51 30.97
N GLN A 226 0.91 -12.26 30.61
CA GLN A 226 -0.23 -11.49 31.12
C GLN A 226 -1.43 -11.53 30.15
N THR A 227 -1.23 -12.03 28.94
CA THR A 227 -2.26 -12.12 27.91
C THR A 227 -3.01 -13.45 28.04
N GLU A 228 -4.30 -13.38 28.31
CA GLU A 228 -5.19 -14.53 28.27
C GLU A 228 -5.80 -14.70 26.87
N VAL A 229 -5.62 -15.85 26.27
CA VAL A 229 -6.17 -16.18 24.94
C VAL A 229 -7.18 -17.30 25.07
N THR A 230 -8.42 -17.03 24.66
CA THR A 230 -9.48 -18.04 24.62
C THR A 230 -9.73 -18.48 23.17
N VAL A 231 -9.68 -19.78 22.93
CA VAL A 231 -9.98 -20.37 21.62
C VAL A 231 -11.32 -21.11 21.68
N THR A 232 -12.28 -20.70 20.84
CA THR A 232 -13.53 -21.43 20.69
C THR A 232 -13.42 -22.38 19.50
N GLN A 233 -13.46 -23.68 19.75
CA GLN A 233 -13.40 -24.69 18.70
C GLN A 233 -14.73 -24.75 17.94
N ALA A 234 -14.63 -25.02 16.62
CA ALA A 234 -15.81 -25.36 15.83
C ALA A 234 -16.30 -26.77 16.25
N THR A 235 -17.61 -26.94 16.34
CA THR A 235 -18.29 -28.20 16.65
C THR A 235 -18.91 -28.82 15.41
#